data_fdc88c20c68358ea2ef6ae7cd22b195c
#
_entry.id   fdc88c20c68358ea2ef6ae7cd22b195c
#
_cell.length_a   1.000
_cell.length_b   1.000
_cell.length_c   1.000
_cell.angle_alpha   90.00
_cell.angle_beta   90.00
_cell.angle_gamma   90.00
#
_symmetry.space_group_name_H-M   'P 1'
#
loop_
_entity.id
_entity.type
_entity.pdbx_description
1 polymer ?
#
loop_
_entity_poly.entity_id
_entity_poly.type
_entity_poly.pdbx_seq_one_letter_code
_entity_poly.pdbx_strand_id
1 'polypeptide(L)'
;MKNLSNKWTRAAIPALLLHASIGTVYCWSYFKGPISALGFDGATLEWAFSLAIFFLGMSAAFLGNFVEKDIHKASLIATICFATGIVGTGLAIRLNSIVLILIFYGVVMGFGLGLGYLSPVKTLMLWFKDNKGLATGLAVAGFGAAKMIFAPIITEIINLVGVELAFYILGVVWFVMMFTGHLLLKKPEGWVEPHEKTTTKEFFSRFKIFFDVKFIGIWLVFYINITCGLALISQEKSIYYAIGLGAVASLLGTITGLFNAGGRLGYSSIGDKMKDRNTVYKIILISEIALTLIALLTGSLNGSGVIASVIAIALMLIVNAGYGGGFSNLPTLLSDVYGMGKISSIHGIALSAWAIAGLTGNQIANAIVEATGNYSNVLIFTAIMYTIATAISFLLIKPKKA
;
A
#
# COMPACT_ATOMS: atom_id res chain seq x y z
N MET A 1 -27.59 -12.48 16.05
CA MET A 1 -27.71 -11.62 14.84
C MET A 1 -27.39 -10.13 15.08
N LYS A 2 -27.77 -9.49 16.19
CA LYS A 2 -27.44 -8.06 16.48
C LYS A 2 -25.93 -7.75 16.43
N ASN A 3 -25.05 -8.64 16.91
CA ASN A 3 -23.60 -8.42 16.91
C ASN A 3 -22.92 -8.54 15.51
N LEU A 4 -23.46 -9.35 14.60
CA LEU A 4 -22.94 -9.50 13.25
C LEU A 4 -23.23 -8.27 12.37
N SER A 5 -24.44 -7.69 12.50
CA SER A 5 -24.78 -6.47 11.78
C SER A 5 -23.89 -5.28 12.21
N ASN A 6 -23.52 -5.22 13.50
CA ASN A 6 -22.65 -4.16 14.00
C ASN A 6 -21.20 -4.26 13.49
N LYS A 7 -20.62 -5.47 13.38
CA LYS A 7 -19.26 -5.64 12.83
C LYS A 7 -19.16 -5.16 11.39
N TRP A 8 -20.14 -5.50 10.56
CA TRP A 8 -20.13 -5.14 9.15
C TRP A 8 -20.40 -3.65 8.94
N THR A 9 -21.42 -3.11 9.59
CA THR A 9 -21.83 -1.71 9.40
C THR A 9 -20.93 -0.71 10.13
N ARG A 10 -20.25 -1.12 11.21
CA ARG A 10 -19.44 -0.22 12.06
C ARG A 10 -17.94 -0.37 11.85
N ALA A 11 -17.49 -1.41 11.16
CA ALA A 11 -16.09 -1.64 10.89
C ALA A 11 -15.80 -2.00 9.42
N ALA A 12 -16.42 -3.06 8.86
CA ALA A 12 -16.05 -3.56 7.55
C ALA A 12 -16.44 -2.61 6.40
N ILE A 13 -17.70 -2.17 6.34
CA ILE A 13 -18.17 -1.24 5.30
C ILE A 13 -17.43 0.09 5.36
N PRO A 14 -17.33 0.77 6.53
CA PRO A 14 -16.54 2.00 6.60
C PRO A 14 -15.06 1.81 6.25
N ALA A 15 -14.46 0.68 6.61
CA ALA A 15 -13.09 0.38 6.21
C ALA A 15 -12.94 0.24 4.68
N LEU A 16 -13.88 -0.43 4.02
CA LEU A 16 -13.89 -0.53 2.56
C LEU A 16 -14.09 0.83 1.88
N LEU A 17 -15.01 1.66 2.38
CA LEU A 17 -15.25 3.00 1.82
C LEU A 17 -14.02 3.90 1.94
N LEU A 18 -13.37 3.91 3.11
CA LEU A 18 -12.14 4.68 3.34
C LEU A 18 -10.99 4.14 2.49
N HIS A 19 -10.73 2.83 2.54
CA HIS A 19 -9.60 2.22 1.87
C HIS A 19 -9.74 2.18 0.35
N ALA A 20 -10.94 1.98 -0.20
CA ALA A 20 -11.18 2.05 -1.64
C ALA A 20 -10.95 3.48 -2.17
N SER A 21 -11.32 4.51 -1.40
CA SER A 21 -11.05 5.90 -1.78
C SER A 21 -9.54 6.20 -1.75
N ILE A 22 -8.87 5.95 -0.63
CA ILE A 22 -7.43 6.26 -0.52
C ILE A 22 -6.54 5.38 -1.40
N GLY A 23 -7.00 4.17 -1.75
CA GLY A 23 -6.30 3.26 -2.66
C GLY A 23 -6.25 3.77 -4.11
N THR A 24 -7.07 4.75 -4.46
CA THR A 24 -7.02 5.39 -5.78
C THR A 24 -5.72 6.16 -6.05
N VAL A 25 -4.86 6.35 -5.04
CA VAL A 25 -3.47 6.81 -5.25
C VAL A 25 -2.74 5.95 -6.30
N TYR A 26 -3.04 4.65 -6.38
CA TYR A 26 -2.49 3.76 -7.42
C TYR A 26 -3.06 4.00 -8.82
N CYS A 27 -4.07 4.86 -8.95
CA CYS A 27 -4.59 5.28 -10.25
C CYS A 27 -3.80 6.45 -10.86
N TRP A 28 -2.73 6.94 -10.23
CA TRP A 28 -1.94 8.07 -10.72
C TRP A 28 -1.53 7.93 -12.19
N SER A 29 -1.15 6.73 -12.63
CA SER A 29 -0.77 6.46 -14.02
C SER A 29 -1.87 6.78 -15.05
N TYR A 30 -3.14 6.77 -14.64
CA TYR A 30 -4.29 7.12 -15.50
C TYR A 30 -4.50 8.63 -15.61
N PHE A 31 -4.06 9.40 -14.62
CA PHE A 31 -4.07 10.86 -14.63
C PHE A 31 -2.83 11.46 -15.28
N LYS A 32 -1.67 10.85 -15.04
CA LYS A 32 -0.37 11.37 -15.51
C LYS A 32 -0.34 11.62 -17.01
N GLY A 33 -0.76 10.66 -17.83
CA GLY A 33 -0.76 10.78 -19.30
C GLY A 33 -1.58 11.97 -19.77
N PRO A 34 -2.88 12.08 -19.42
CA PRO A 34 -3.71 13.24 -19.74
C PRO A 34 -3.16 14.59 -19.23
N ILE A 35 -2.56 14.62 -18.03
CA ILE A 35 -1.93 15.85 -17.49
C ILE A 35 -0.70 16.21 -18.33
N SER A 36 0.15 15.23 -18.69
CA SER A 36 1.33 15.46 -19.53
C SER A 36 0.94 15.96 -20.93
N ALA A 37 -0.18 15.49 -21.47
CA ALA A 37 -0.70 15.97 -22.75
C ALA A 37 -1.11 17.47 -22.74
N LEU A 38 -1.31 18.06 -21.56
CA LEU A 38 -1.53 19.50 -21.37
C LEU A 38 -0.21 20.32 -21.35
N GLY A 39 0.95 19.67 -21.52
CA GLY A 39 2.26 20.33 -21.56
C GLY A 39 3.05 20.25 -20.24
N PHE A 40 2.56 19.54 -19.23
CA PHE A 40 3.31 19.34 -17.99
C PHE A 40 4.45 18.31 -18.18
N ASP A 41 5.59 18.55 -17.52
CA ASP A 41 6.72 17.63 -17.58
C ASP A 41 6.41 16.30 -16.90
N GLY A 42 6.43 15.22 -17.70
CA GLY A 42 6.10 13.87 -17.27
C GLY A 42 7.04 13.30 -16.21
N ALA A 43 8.33 13.67 -16.24
CA ALA A 43 9.31 13.24 -15.26
C ALA A 43 9.04 13.86 -13.89
N THR A 44 8.73 15.15 -13.84
CA THR A 44 8.34 15.85 -12.62
C THR A 44 7.00 15.33 -12.07
N LEU A 45 6.04 14.98 -12.93
CA LEU A 45 4.75 14.41 -12.51
C LEU A 45 4.91 13.07 -11.77
N GLU A 46 5.97 12.29 -12.02
CA GLU A 46 6.23 11.06 -11.25
C GLU A 46 6.45 11.32 -9.76
N TRP A 47 7.00 12.50 -9.43
CA TRP A 47 7.19 12.89 -8.03
C TRP A 47 5.89 13.08 -7.27
N ALA A 48 4.76 13.37 -7.94
CA ALA A 48 3.48 13.51 -7.26
C ALA A 48 3.07 12.20 -6.57
N PHE A 49 3.21 11.06 -7.25
CA PHE A 49 2.97 9.74 -6.65
C PHE A 49 3.98 9.41 -5.54
N SER A 50 5.28 9.62 -5.81
CA SER A 50 6.34 9.32 -4.84
C SER A 50 6.15 10.11 -3.55
N LEU A 51 5.82 11.40 -3.65
CA LEU A 51 5.51 12.27 -2.51
C LEU A 51 4.24 11.80 -1.79
N ALA A 52 3.19 11.40 -2.52
CA ALA A 52 1.95 10.91 -1.90
C ALA A 52 2.22 9.68 -1.03
N ILE A 53 3.01 8.71 -1.52
CA ILE A 53 3.39 7.52 -0.75
C ILE A 53 4.33 7.88 0.41
N PHE A 54 5.27 8.80 0.20
CA PHE A 54 6.16 9.26 1.27
C PHE A 54 5.37 9.91 2.40
N PHE A 55 4.49 10.87 2.09
CA PHE A 55 3.68 11.55 3.10
C PHE A 55 2.63 10.64 3.73
N LEU A 56 2.12 9.62 3.01
CA LEU A 56 1.30 8.57 3.60
C LEU A 56 2.05 7.86 4.74
N GLY A 57 3.22 7.31 4.46
CA GLY A 57 3.97 6.56 5.47
C GLY A 57 4.47 7.46 6.61
N MET A 58 4.90 8.69 6.31
CA MET A 58 5.38 9.62 7.32
C MET A 58 4.24 10.15 8.20
N SER A 59 3.08 10.52 7.63
CA SER A 59 1.92 10.94 8.43
C SER A 59 1.42 9.80 9.33
N ALA A 60 1.39 8.56 8.83
CA ALA A 60 1.09 7.39 9.65
C ALA A 60 2.09 7.21 10.80
N ALA A 61 3.41 7.37 10.52
CA ALA A 61 4.46 7.25 11.52
C ALA A 61 4.36 8.31 12.62
N PHE A 62 4.10 9.55 12.24
CA PHE A 62 4.03 10.65 13.22
C PHE A 62 2.67 10.75 13.92
N LEU A 63 1.58 10.42 13.27
CA LEU A 63 0.23 10.62 13.79
C LEU A 63 -0.46 9.33 14.28
N GLY A 64 0.22 8.18 14.31
CA GLY A 64 -0.33 6.94 14.83
C GLY A 64 -0.89 7.07 16.25
N ASN A 65 -0.24 7.85 17.15
CA ASN A 65 -0.78 8.16 18.48
C ASN A 65 -2.06 9.00 18.45
N PHE A 66 -2.20 9.88 17.48
CA PHE A 66 -3.41 10.67 17.30
C PHE A 66 -4.58 9.76 16.88
N VAL A 67 -4.32 8.81 15.97
CA VAL A 67 -5.30 7.79 15.59
C VAL A 67 -5.68 6.89 16.78
N GLU A 68 -4.71 6.54 17.66
CA GLU A 68 -5.00 5.79 18.89
C GLU A 68 -6.03 6.52 19.75
N LYS A 69 -5.87 7.82 19.93
CA LYS A 69 -6.72 8.63 20.81
C LYS A 69 -8.11 8.87 20.22
N ASP A 70 -8.20 9.18 18.93
CA ASP A 70 -9.46 9.59 18.32
C ASP A 70 -9.53 9.18 16.84
N ILE A 71 -10.12 8.00 16.60
CA ILE A 71 -10.32 7.50 15.23
C ILE A 71 -11.26 8.39 14.40
N HIS A 72 -12.22 9.07 15.05
CA HIS A 72 -13.17 9.93 14.34
C HIS A 72 -12.51 11.22 13.86
N LYS A 73 -11.75 11.90 14.72
CA LYS A 73 -10.98 13.07 14.27
C LYS A 73 -9.97 12.68 13.21
N ALA A 74 -9.28 11.54 13.37
CA ALA A 74 -8.31 11.07 12.38
C ALA A 74 -8.96 10.79 11.03
N SER A 75 -10.07 10.06 10.98
CA SER A 75 -10.79 9.76 9.74
C SER A 75 -11.43 11.01 9.10
N LEU A 76 -11.88 11.99 9.89
CA LEU A 76 -12.38 13.26 9.37
C LEU A 76 -11.26 14.08 8.72
N ILE A 77 -10.11 14.25 9.39
CA ILE A 77 -8.97 14.96 8.84
C ILE A 77 -8.47 14.26 7.58
N ALA A 78 -8.41 12.92 7.58
CA ALA A 78 -8.07 12.14 6.39
C ALA A 78 -9.00 12.47 5.22
N THR A 79 -10.31 12.50 5.46
CA THR A 79 -11.34 12.81 4.45
C THR A 79 -11.15 14.21 3.89
N ILE A 80 -10.95 15.21 4.76
CA ILE A 80 -10.76 16.61 4.34
C ILE A 80 -9.45 16.75 3.55
N CYS A 81 -8.33 16.22 4.06
CA CYS A 81 -7.03 16.33 3.37
C CYS A 81 -7.05 15.62 2.02
N PHE A 82 -7.65 14.41 1.96
CA PHE A 82 -7.75 13.66 0.71
C PHE A 82 -8.56 14.42 -0.35
N ALA A 83 -9.78 14.85 0.00
CA ALA A 83 -10.65 15.58 -0.92
C ALA A 83 -10.03 16.92 -1.35
N THR A 84 -9.46 17.68 -0.42
CA THR A 84 -8.76 18.94 -0.72
C THR A 84 -7.57 18.71 -1.64
N GLY A 85 -6.81 17.63 -1.42
CA GLY A 85 -5.68 17.28 -2.28
C GLY A 85 -6.12 16.95 -3.71
N ILE A 86 -7.20 16.18 -3.87
CA ILE A 86 -7.74 15.83 -5.18
C ILE A 86 -8.33 17.07 -5.89
N VAL A 87 -9.22 17.82 -5.23
CA VAL A 87 -9.81 19.04 -5.80
C VAL A 87 -8.74 20.10 -6.10
N GLY A 88 -7.78 20.27 -5.17
CA GLY A 88 -6.65 21.18 -5.34
C GLY A 88 -5.75 20.81 -6.51
N THR A 89 -5.63 19.50 -6.84
CA THR A 89 -4.90 19.05 -8.04
C THR A 89 -5.60 19.52 -9.32
N GLY A 90 -6.94 19.45 -9.39
CA GLY A 90 -7.71 20.03 -10.50
C GLY A 90 -7.46 21.54 -10.63
N LEU A 91 -7.46 22.28 -9.51
CA LEU A 91 -7.15 23.71 -9.48
C LEU A 91 -5.70 23.97 -9.94
N ALA A 92 -4.74 23.15 -9.53
CA ALA A 92 -3.34 23.25 -9.92
C ALA A 92 -3.16 23.08 -11.46
N ILE A 93 -3.90 22.16 -12.07
CA ILE A 93 -3.94 21.96 -13.51
C ILE A 93 -4.48 23.21 -14.18
N ARG A 94 -5.60 23.76 -13.73
CA ARG A 94 -6.18 25.00 -14.24
C ARG A 94 -5.23 26.19 -14.17
N LEU A 95 -4.45 26.28 -13.09
CA LEU A 95 -3.45 27.33 -12.86
C LEU A 95 -2.13 27.05 -13.59
N ASN A 96 -2.04 25.97 -14.36
CA ASN A 96 -0.83 25.51 -15.06
C ASN A 96 0.41 25.45 -14.13
N SER A 97 0.23 24.93 -12.91
CA SER A 97 1.30 24.89 -11.90
C SER A 97 1.63 23.48 -11.46
N ILE A 98 2.77 22.94 -11.93
CA ILE A 98 3.26 21.62 -11.53
C ILE A 98 3.61 21.58 -10.04
N VAL A 99 4.10 22.68 -9.47
CA VAL A 99 4.43 22.79 -8.04
C VAL A 99 3.17 22.60 -7.20
N LEU A 100 2.04 23.20 -7.59
CA LEU A 100 0.77 23.03 -6.90
C LEU A 100 0.24 21.59 -7.04
N ILE A 101 0.47 20.90 -8.17
CA ILE A 101 0.15 19.47 -8.33
C ILE A 101 0.93 18.66 -7.28
N LEU A 102 2.24 18.88 -7.16
CA LEU A 102 3.07 18.19 -6.18
C LEU A 102 2.60 18.47 -4.73
N ILE A 103 2.21 19.71 -4.43
CA ILE A 103 1.70 20.07 -3.10
C ILE A 103 0.35 19.42 -2.83
N PHE A 104 -0.63 19.57 -3.70
CA PHE A 104 -1.99 19.08 -3.43
C PHE A 104 -2.07 17.55 -3.52
N TYR A 105 -1.59 16.95 -4.60
CA TYR A 105 -1.62 15.49 -4.76
C TYR A 105 -0.58 14.81 -3.87
N GLY A 106 0.66 15.28 -3.90
CA GLY A 106 1.76 14.62 -3.18
C GLY A 106 1.70 14.85 -1.68
N VAL A 107 1.59 16.11 -1.23
CA VAL A 107 1.73 16.43 0.21
C VAL A 107 0.38 16.38 0.91
N VAL A 108 -0.63 17.17 0.46
CA VAL A 108 -1.90 17.31 1.18
C VAL A 108 -2.71 16.02 1.14
N MET A 109 -2.90 15.45 -0.05
CA MET A 109 -3.57 14.15 -0.19
C MET A 109 -2.77 13.06 0.51
N GLY A 110 -1.45 13.00 0.29
CA GLY A 110 -0.55 12.02 0.91
C GLY A 110 -0.62 12.02 2.43
N PHE A 111 -0.70 13.18 3.06
CA PHE A 111 -0.92 13.32 4.51
C PHE A 111 -2.27 12.69 4.93
N GLY A 112 -3.34 12.95 4.18
CA GLY A 112 -4.65 12.34 4.43
C GLY A 112 -4.65 10.82 4.28
N LEU A 113 -3.84 10.28 3.35
CA LEU A 113 -3.73 8.84 3.11
C LEU A 113 -3.30 8.08 4.37
N GLY A 114 -2.28 8.54 5.11
CA GLY A 114 -1.76 7.82 6.27
C GLY A 114 -2.73 7.78 7.45
N LEU A 115 -3.44 8.87 7.73
CA LEU A 115 -4.50 8.89 8.74
C LEU A 115 -5.69 8.00 8.33
N GLY A 116 -6.08 8.07 7.05
CA GLY A 116 -7.15 7.27 6.48
C GLY A 116 -6.83 5.77 6.43
N TYR A 117 -5.55 5.41 6.37
CA TYR A 117 -5.11 4.02 6.39
C TYR A 117 -5.19 3.39 7.79
N LEU A 118 -4.69 4.08 8.81
CA LEU A 118 -4.59 3.52 10.16
C LEU A 118 -5.94 3.35 10.88
N SER A 119 -6.85 4.30 10.71
CA SER A 119 -8.12 4.34 11.46
C SER A 119 -9.00 3.11 11.25
N PRO A 120 -9.28 2.65 10.00
CA PRO A 120 -10.11 1.47 9.78
C PRO A 120 -9.38 0.15 10.10
N VAL A 121 -8.05 0.06 9.89
CA VAL A 121 -7.28 -1.14 10.22
C VAL A 121 -7.41 -1.48 11.70
N LYS A 122 -7.15 -0.51 12.57
CA LYS A 122 -7.30 -0.72 14.01
C LYS A 122 -8.73 -1.11 14.38
N THR A 123 -9.71 -0.38 13.86
CA THR A 123 -11.12 -0.62 14.18
C THR A 123 -11.55 -2.04 13.80
N LEU A 124 -11.15 -2.53 12.63
CA LEU A 124 -11.43 -3.90 12.22
C LEU A 124 -10.78 -4.94 13.12
N MET A 125 -9.51 -4.76 13.48
CA MET A 125 -8.82 -5.68 14.41
C MET A 125 -9.49 -5.76 15.78
N LEU A 126 -10.10 -4.66 16.26
CA LEU A 126 -10.85 -4.63 17.52
C LEU A 126 -12.18 -5.40 17.43
N TRP A 127 -12.87 -5.34 16.28
CA TRP A 127 -14.13 -6.05 16.07
C TRP A 127 -13.96 -7.53 15.75
N PHE A 128 -12.87 -7.91 15.08
CA PHE A 128 -12.57 -9.28 14.63
C PHE A 128 -11.39 -9.87 15.43
N LYS A 129 -11.51 -9.92 16.76
CA LYS A 129 -10.41 -10.30 17.68
C LYS A 129 -9.80 -11.67 17.38
N ASP A 130 -10.65 -12.63 16.96
CA ASP A 130 -10.25 -14.02 16.74
C ASP A 130 -9.68 -14.25 15.31
N ASN A 131 -9.93 -13.31 14.38
CA ASN A 131 -9.52 -13.37 12.98
C ASN A 131 -8.94 -12.04 12.54
N LYS A 132 -7.89 -11.56 13.21
CA LYS A 132 -7.27 -10.27 12.95
C LYS A 132 -6.68 -10.17 11.55
N GLY A 133 -6.12 -11.28 11.03
CA GLY A 133 -5.58 -11.34 9.67
C GLY A 133 -6.67 -11.18 8.62
N LEU A 134 -7.79 -11.89 8.75
CA LEU A 134 -8.94 -11.70 7.87
C LEU A 134 -9.44 -10.23 7.93
N ALA A 135 -9.49 -9.65 9.12
CA ALA A 135 -9.93 -8.28 9.32
C ALA A 135 -9.01 -7.27 8.61
N THR A 136 -7.70 -7.40 8.81
CA THR A 136 -6.72 -6.54 8.14
C THR A 136 -6.68 -6.79 6.64
N GLY A 137 -6.78 -8.05 6.22
CA GLY A 137 -6.90 -8.43 4.82
C GLY A 137 -8.09 -7.76 4.14
N LEU A 138 -9.26 -7.77 4.78
CA LEU A 138 -10.47 -7.12 4.26
C LEU A 138 -10.31 -5.60 4.16
N ALA A 139 -9.76 -4.95 5.20
CA ALA A 139 -9.48 -3.52 5.17
C ALA A 139 -8.59 -3.15 3.99
N VAL A 140 -7.44 -3.82 3.91
CA VAL A 140 -6.38 -3.46 2.96
C VAL A 140 -6.69 -3.99 1.55
N ALA A 141 -7.57 -5.02 1.40
CA ALA A 141 -8.05 -5.47 0.10
C ALA A 141 -8.82 -4.37 -0.64
N GLY A 142 -9.62 -3.56 0.07
CA GLY A 142 -10.28 -2.38 -0.50
C GLY A 142 -9.28 -1.40 -1.12
N PHE A 143 -8.16 -1.17 -0.45
CA PHE A 143 -7.07 -0.35 -0.96
C PHE A 143 -6.41 -0.97 -2.21
N GLY A 144 -6.15 -2.28 -2.21
CA GLY A 144 -5.56 -3.00 -3.35
C GLY A 144 -6.51 -3.07 -4.57
N ALA A 145 -7.80 -3.26 -4.33
CA ALA A 145 -8.82 -3.34 -5.38
C ALA A 145 -9.21 -1.98 -5.97
N ALA A 146 -8.83 -0.87 -5.33
CA ALA A 146 -9.23 0.47 -5.77
C ALA A 146 -8.86 0.76 -7.22
N LYS A 147 -7.64 0.39 -7.65
CA LYS A 147 -7.20 0.58 -9.04
C LYS A 147 -8.09 -0.19 -10.02
N MET A 148 -8.44 -1.43 -9.71
CA MET A 148 -9.30 -2.27 -10.56
C MET A 148 -10.71 -1.65 -10.72
N ILE A 149 -11.26 -1.10 -9.64
CA ILE A 149 -12.60 -0.51 -9.63
C ILE A 149 -12.60 0.88 -10.28
N PHE A 150 -11.66 1.74 -9.89
CA PHE A 150 -11.71 3.15 -10.24
C PHE A 150 -10.95 3.51 -11.52
N ALA A 151 -9.98 2.71 -11.98
CA ALA A 151 -9.26 3.03 -13.21
C ALA A 151 -10.16 3.17 -14.44
N PRO A 152 -11.12 2.26 -14.73
CA PRO A 152 -12.04 2.45 -15.85
C PRO A 152 -12.96 3.66 -15.64
N ILE A 153 -13.44 3.90 -14.42
CA ILE A 153 -14.30 5.05 -14.10
C ILE A 153 -13.54 6.37 -14.32
N ILE A 154 -12.30 6.46 -13.84
CA ILE A 154 -11.42 7.61 -14.02
C ILE A 154 -11.21 7.89 -15.52
N THR A 155 -10.86 6.84 -16.28
CA THR A 155 -10.62 6.95 -17.71
C THR A 155 -11.84 7.49 -18.44
N GLU A 156 -13.03 6.96 -18.14
CA GLU A 156 -14.27 7.40 -18.77
C GLU A 156 -14.62 8.84 -18.41
N ILE A 157 -14.50 9.23 -17.14
CA ILE A 157 -14.73 10.62 -16.72
C ILE A 157 -13.75 11.56 -17.41
N ILE A 158 -12.45 11.19 -17.51
CA ILE A 158 -11.45 12.03 -18.21
C ILE A 158 -11.81 12.19 -19.68
N ASN A 159 -12.26 11.12 -20.34
CA ASN A 159 -12.66 11.17 -21.75
C ASN A 159 -13.88 12.07 -21.97
N LEU A 160 -14.83 12.08 -21.02
CA LEU A 160 -16.05 12.87 -21.14
C LEU A 160 -15.87 14.37 -20.84
N VAL A 161 -15.06 14.69 -19.83
CA VAL A 161 -15.01 16.07 -19.30
C VAL A 161 -13.60 16.67 -19.22
N GLY A 162 -12.58 15.91 -19.57
CA GLY A 162 -11.17 16.30 -19.42
C GLY A 162 -10.63 16.07 -18.01
N VAL A 163 -9.31 16.07 -17.88
CA VAL A 163 -8.62 15.69 -16.64
C VAL A 163 -8.85 16.68 -15.51
N GLU A 164 -8.95 17.99 -15.78
CA GLU A 164 -9.20 19.02 -14.78
C GLU A 164 -10.54 18.80 -14.08
N LEU A 165 -11.65 18.73 -14.84
CA LEU A 165 -12.99 18.53 -14.29
C LEU A 165 -13.14 17.14 -13.65
N ALA A 166 -12.44 16.14 -14.17
CA ALA A 166 -12.41 14.81 -13.56
C ALA A 166 -11.90 14.86 -12.11
N PHE A 167 -10.88 15.66 -11.80
CA PHE A 167 -10.40 15.83 -10.42
C PHE A 167 -11.47 16.46 -9.51
N TYR A 168 -12.25 17.42 -9.98
CA TYR A 168 -13.34 18.02 -9.17
C TYR A 168 -14.46 17.02 -8.91
N ILE A 169 -14.91 16.30 -9.95
CA ILE A 169 -15.98 15.30 -9.81
C ILE A 169 -15.56 14.17 -8.87
N LEU A 170 -14.36 13.61 -9.10
CA LEU A 170 -13.82 12.51 -8.29
C LEU A 170 -13.55 12.96 -6.85
N GLY A 171 -13.08 14.20 -6.66
CA GLY A 171 -12.88 14.77 -5.32
C GLY A 171 -14.18 14.80 -4.50
N VAL A 172 -15.31 15.16 -5.11
CA VAL A 172 -16.64 15.12 -4.47
C VAL A 172 -17.07 13.67 -4.20
N VAL A 173 -16.91 12.76 -5.18
CA VAL A 173 -17.31 11.35 -5.00
C VAL A 173 -16.52 10.72 -3.84
N TRP A 174 -15.22 10.88 -3.81
CA TRP A 174 -14.39 10.32 -2.74
C TRP A 174 -14.61 11.02 -1.40
N PHE A 175 -14.89 12.32 -1.39
CA PHE A 175 -15.32 13.00 -0.16
C PHE A 175 -16.57 12.34 0.42
N VAL A 176 -17.61 12.12 -0.40
CA VAL A 176 -18.87 11.50 0.05
C VAL A 176 -18.62 10.07 0.54
N MET A 177 -17.82 9.27 -0.18
CA MET A 177 -17.46 7.92 0.23
C MET A 177 -16.72 7.90 1.57
N MET A 178 -15.67 8.70 1.71
CA MET A 178 -14.85 8.76 2.92
C MET A 178 -15.63 9.35 4.11
N PHE A 179 -16.44 10.37 3.88
CA PHE A 179 -17.29 10.98 4.90
C PHE A 179 -18.35 10.00 5.40
N THR A 180 -18.98 9.23 4.51
CA THR A 180 -19.88 8.14 4.88
C THR A 180 -19.14 7.09 5.71
N GLY A 181 -17.93 6.70 5.29
CA GLY A 181 -17.07 5.80 6.05
C GLY A 181 -16.74 6.35 7.44
N HIS A 182 -16.39 7.63 7.54
CA HIS A 182 -16.15 8.32 8.80
C HIS A 182 -17.37 8.28 9.74
N LEU A 183 -18.56 8.56 9.25
CA LEU A 183 -19.79 8.55 10.06
C LEU A 183 -20.17 7.17 10.58
N LEU A 184 -19.90 6.12 9.80
CA LEU A 184 -20.19 4.74 10.14
C LEU A 184 -19.15 4.10 11.06
N LEU A 185 -17.89 4.54 11.00
CA LEU A 185 -16.77 3.94 11.71
C LEU A 185 -16.94 4.09 13.22
N LYS A 186 -17.00 2.96 13.95
CA LYS A 186 -17.11 2.94 15.43
C LYS A 186 -16.30 1.81 16.03
N LYS A 187 -15.65 2.08 17.16
CA LYS A 187 -15.04 1.05 18.00
C LYS A 187 -16.11 0.15 18.66
N PRO A 188 -15.75 -1.08 19.06
CA PRO A 188 -16.64 -1.93 19.86
C PRO A 188 -17.01 -1.26 21.19
N GLU A 189 -18.25 -1.50 21.67
CA GLU A 189 -18.67 -1.06 22.99
C GLU A 189 -17.80 -1.66 24.08
N GLY A 190 -17.47 -0.87 25.09
CA GLY A 190 -16.61 -1.29 26.20
C GLY A 190 -15.10 -1.28 25.91
N TRP A 191 -14.67 -0.92 24.71
CA TRP A 191 -13.25 -0.70 24.46
C TRP A 191 -12.81 0.64 25.07
N VAL A 192 -11.95 0.57 26.08
CA VAL A 192 -11.32 1.74 26.71
C VAL A 192 -9.91 1.87 26.15
N GLU A 193 -9.59 3.02 25.57
CA GLU A 193 -8.22 3.31 25.16
C GLU A 193 -7.32 3.48 26.38
N PRO A 194 -6.07 3.00 26.30
CA PRO A 194 -5.08 3.31 27.31
C PRO A 194 -4.86 4.83 27.35
N HIS A 195 -5.28 5.47 28.43
CA HIS A 195 -5.13 6.93 28.60
C HIS A 195 -3.70 7.24 29.04
N GLU A 196 -2.82 7.48 28.09
CA GLU A 196 -1.53 8.12 28.37
C GLU A 196 -1.60 9.58 27.89
N LYS A 197 -1.33 10.52 28.81
CA LYS A 197 -1.07 11.93 28.43
C LYS A 197 0.23 11.93 27.62
N THR A 198 0.15 12.17 26.33
CA THR A 198 1.32 12.20 25.46
C THR A 198 2.04 13.54 25.66
N THR A 199 3.08 13.54 26.47
CA THR A 199 4.05 14.64 26.56
C THR A 199 4.95 14.62 25.30
N THR A 200 5.60 15.75 24.99
CA THR A 200 6.57 15.82 23.89
C THR A 200 7.68 14.76 24.05
N LYS A 201 8.10 14.48 25.30
CA LYS A 201 9.08 13.44 25.59
C LYS A 201 8.57 12.03 25.27
N GLU A 202 7.31 11.74 25.58
CA GLU A 202 6.68 10.47 25.23
C GLU A 202 6.43 10.32 23.74
N PHE A 203 6.12 11.43 23.05
CA PHE A 203 5.99 11.43 21.60
C PHE A 203 7.28 10.96 20.93
N PHE A 204 8.44 11.46 21.30
CA PHE A 204 9.71 11.01 20.74
C PHE A 204 10.17 9.68 21.29
N SER A 205 9.80 9.31 22.55
CA SER A 205 10.21 8.04 23.15
C SER A 205 9.68 6.82 22.40
N ARG A 206 8.56 6.93 21.70
CA ARG A 206 8.00 5.82 20.91
C ARG A 206 8.90 5.40 19.74
N PHE A 207 9.71 6.33 19.21
CA PHE A 207 10.68 6.01 18.17
C PHE A 207 11.88 5.19 18.70
N LYS A 208 12.00 5.05 20.04
CA LYS A 208 12.94 4.10 20.63
C LYS A 208 12.65 2.64 20.24
N ILE A 209 11.48 2.36 19.68
CA ILE A 209 11.16 1.05 19.11
C ILE A 209 12.15 0.65 18.00
N PHE A 210 12.82 1.60 17.34
CA PHE A 210 13.91 1.33 16.40
C PHE A 210 15.17 0.74 17.06
N PHE A 211 15.25 0.72 18.39
CA PHE A 211 16.29 -0.03 19.11
C PHE A 211 15.89 -1.47 19.44
N ASP A 212 14.63 -1.84 19.18
CA ASP A 212 14.18 -3.22 19.31
C ASP A 212 14.56 -3.99 18.03
N VAL A 213 15.45 -4.98 18.21
CA VAL A 213 15.99 -5.80 17.08
C VAL A 213 14.87 -6.51 16.34
N LYS A 214 13.80 -6.95 17.03
CA LYS A 214 12.66 -7.60 16.39
C LYS A 214 11.86 -6.61 15.54
N PHE A 215 11.67 -5.39 16.03
CA PHE A 215 11.02 -4.33 15.25
C PHE A 215 11.82 -3.97 14.00
N ILE A 216 13.14 -3.78 14.15
CA ILE A 216 14.02 -3.54 12.98
C ILE A 216 13.91 -4.68 11.98
N GLY A 217 13.91 -5.94 12.45
CA GLY A 217 13.73 -7.10 11.58
C GLY A 217 12.42 -7.04 10.80
N ILE A 218 11.29 -6.76 11.46
CA ILE A 218 9.97 -6.63 10.83
C ILE A 218 9.97 -5.45 9.84
N TRP A 219 10.52 -4.31 10.24
CA TRP A 219 10.62 -3.11 9.42
C TRP A 219 11.44 -3.35 8.14
N LEU A 220 12.62 -3.97 8.25
CA LEU A 220 13.48 -4.29 7.12
C LEU A 220 12.86 -5.31 6.18
N VAL A 221 12.25 -6.38 6.70
CA VAL A 221 11.55 -7.38 5.88
C VAL A 221 10.41 -6.72 5.10
N PHE A 222 9.62 -5.88 5.76
CA PHE A 222 8.55 -5.14 5.11
C PHE A 222 9.10 -4.15 4.07
N TYR A 223 10.11 -3.35 4.42
CA TYR A 223 10.77 -2.42 3.51
C TYR A 223 11.26 -3.11 2.23
N ILE A 224 11.95 -4.23 2.36
CA ILE A 224 12.50 -4.97 1.23
C ILE A 224 11.39 -5.57 0.38
N ASN A 225 10.39 -6.20 1.00
CA ASN A 225 9.23 -6.74 0.28
C ASN A 225 8.54 -5.65 -0.57
N ILE A 226 8.31 -4.48 0.02
CA ILE A 226 7.65 -3.37 -0.69
C ILE A 226 8.57 -2.76 -1.76
N THR A 227 9.85 -2.57 -1.48
CA THR A 227 10.82 -2.03 -2.43
C THR A 227 10.95 -2.91 -3.67
N CYS A 228 11.13 -4.21 -3.49
CA CYS A 228 11.24 -5.18 -4.59
C CYS A 228 9.93 -5.31 -5.35
N GLY A 229 8.80 -5.33 -4.64
CA GLY A 229 7.48 -5.31 -5.26
C GLY A 229 7.28 -4.08 -6.14
N LEU A 230 7.56 -2.89 -5.63
CA LEU A 230 7.46 -1.63 -6.41
C LEU A 230 8.43 -1.61 -7.59
N ALA A 231 9.65 -2.14 -7.44
CA ALA A 231 10.63 -2.22 -8.51
C ALA A 231 10.10 -3.03 -9.71
N LEU A 232 9.39 -4.13 -9.48
CA LEU A 232 8.83 -4.96 -10.54
C LEU A 232 7.46 -4.49 -11.02
N ILE A 233 6.55 -4.13 -10.09
CA ILE A 233 5.18 -3.70 -10.41
C ILE A 233 5.16 -2.40 -11.21
N SER A 234 6.08 -1.48 -10.93
CA SER A 234 6.19 -0.22 -11.70
C SER A 234 6.63 -0.44 -13.14
N GLN A 235 7.43 -1.48 -13.39
CA GLN A 235 7.92 -1.85 -14.72
C GLN A 235 7.06 -2.88 -15.44
N GLU A 236 6.01 -3.38 -14.79
CA GLU A 236 5.19 -4.51 -15.26
C GLU A 236 4.73 -4.35 -16.72
N LYS A 237 4.13 -3.20 -17.04
CA LYS A 237 3.65 -2.93 -18.40
C LYS A 237 4.79 -2.92 -19.41
N SER A 238 5.89 -2.26 -19.10
CA SER A 238 7.08 -2.19 -19.96
C SER A 238 7.70 -3.57 -20.19
N ILE A 239 7.74 -4.42 -19.15
CA ILE A 239 8.18 -5.81 -19.25
C ILE A 239 7.27 -6.59 -20.20
N TYR A 240 5.94 -6.48 -20.07
CA TYR A 240 5.01 -7.16 -20.97
C TYR A 240 5.18 -6.74 -22.44
N TYR A 241 5.43 -5.46 -22.69
CA TYR A 241 5.75 -4.99 -24.06
C TYR A 241 7.09 -5.57 -24.55
N ALA A 242 8.12 -5.60 -23.72
CA ALA A 242 9.44 -6.09 -24.08
C ALA A 242 9.44 -7.60 -24.45
N ILE A 243 8.57 -8.40 -23.82
CA ILE A 243 8.45 -9.85 -24.11
C ILE A 243 7.34 -10.19 -25.12
N GLY A 244 6.80 -9.19 -25.82
CA GLY A 244 5.81 -9.40 -26.89
C GLY A 244 4.36 -9.57 -26.42
N LEU A 245 4.04 -9.31 -25.15
CA LEU A 245 2.70 -9.39 -24.58
C LEU A 245 1.95 -8.04 -24.56
N GLY A 246 2.40 -7.06 -25.32
CA GLY A 246 1.83 -5.70 -25.33
C GLY A 246 0.33 -5.65 -25.59
N ALA A 247 -0.20 -6.50 -26.51
CA ALA A 247 -1.63 -6.57 -26.81
C ALA A 247 -2.51 -6.97 -25.61
N VAL A 248 -1.97 -7.74 -24.66
CA VAL A 248 -2.70 -8.22 -23.45
C VAL A 248 -2.18 -7.58 -22.16
N ALA A 249 -1.25 -6.65 -22.23
CA ALA A 249 -0.61 -6.03 -21.06
C ALA A 249 -1.63 -5.39 -20.10
N SER A 250 -2.68 -4.76 -20.62
CA SER A 250 -3.73 -4.14 -19.80
C SER A 250 -4.57 -5.20 -19.06
N LEU A 251 -4.90 -6.33 -19.71
CA LEU A 251 -5.60 -7.45 -19.09
C LEU A 251 -4.73 -8.08 -18.00
N LEU A 252 -3.46 -8.32 -18.29
CA LEU A 252 -2.51 -8.87 -17.30
C LEU A 252 -2.36 -7.95 -16.08
N GLY A 253 -2.29 -6.64 -16.28
CA GLY A 253 -2.28 -5.67 -15.18
C GLY A 253 -3.55 -5.70 -14.31
N THR A 254 -4.71 -6.01 -14.91
CA THR A 254 -5.94 -6.25 -14.14
C THR A 254 -5.85 -7.54 -13.32
N ILE A 255 -5.35 -8.61 -13.92
CA ILE A 255 -5.19 -9.92 -13.24
C ILE A 255 -4.18 -9.80 -12.09
N THR A 256 -3.04 -9.16 -12.30
CA THR A 256 -2.05 -8.94 -11.22
C THR A 256 -2.62 -8.08 -10.10
N GLY A 257 -3.47 -7.10 -10.40
CA GLY A 257 -4.23 -6.34 -9.42
C GLY A 257 -5.18 -7.22 -8.57
N LEU A 258 -5.85 -8.19 -9.20
CA LEU A 258 -6.65 -9.20 -8.48
C LEU A 258 -5.79 -10.07 -7.56
N PHE A 259 -4.59 -10.47 -8.01
CA PHE A 259 -3.64 -11.20 -7.17
C PHE A 259 -3.11 -10.37 -6.02
N ASN A 260 -2.90 -9.07 -6.21
CA ASN A 260 -2.55 -8.15 -5.12
C ASN A 260 -3.66 -8.11 -4.05
N ALA A 261 -4.91 -7.90 -4.45
CA ALA A 261 -6.05 -7.90 -3.53
C ALA A 261 -6.27 -9.28 -2.89
N GLY A 262 -6.17 -10.35 -3.69
CA GLY A 262 -6.26 -11.74 -3.23
C GLY A 262 -5.15 -12.12 -2.25
N GLY A 263 -3.93 -11.65 -2.49
CA GLY A 263 -2.80 -11.83 -1.58
C GLY A 263 -3.03 -11.17 -0.23
N ARG A 264 -3.65 -9.98 -0.21
CA ARG A 264 -4.01 -9.29 1.05
C ARG A 264 -4.98 -10.11 1.90
N LEU A 265 -5.98 -10.72 1.28
CA LEU A 265 -6.94 -11.59 1.98
C LEU A 265 -6.36 -12.96 2.30
N GLY A 266 -5.72 -13.60 1.33
CA GLY A 266 -5.23 -14.98 1.43
C GLY A 266 -4.12 -15.13 2.46
N TYR A 267 -3.02 -14.39 2.30
CA TYR A 267 -1.88 -14.52 3.21
C TYR A 267 -2.21 -14.13 4.65
N SER A 268 -3.01 -13.08 4.86
CA SER A 268 -3.40 -12.69 6.21
C SER A 268 -4.34 -13.69 6.87
N SER A 269 -5.27 -14.30 6.11
CA SER A 269 -6.17 -15.34 6.60
C SER A 269 -5.44 -16.65 6.90
N ILE A 270 -4.44 -17.01 6.07
CA ILE A 270 -3.54 -18.14 6.34
C ILE A 270 -2.75 -17.87 7.62
N GLY A 271 -2.27 -16.64 7.80
CA GLY A 271 -1.55 -16.22 9.00
C GLY A 271 -2.33 -16.39 10.30
N ASP A 272 -3.67 -16.25 10.26
CA ASP A 272 -4.52 -16.49 11.45
C ASP A 272 -4.48 -17.95 11.94
N LYS A 273 -4.13 -18.89 11.07
CA LYS A 273 -4.01 -20.32 11.38
C LYS A 273 -2.59 -20.74 11.78
N MET A 274 -1.61 -19.84 11.66
CA MET A 274 -0.21 -20.14 11.94
C MET A 274 0.17 -19.82 13.38
N LYS A 275 0.97 -20.70 14.00
CA LYS A 275 1.54 -20.47 15.35
C LYS A 275 2.53 -19.29 15.36
N ASP A 276 3.27 -19.12 14.28
CA ASP A 276 4.19 -17.99 14.07
C ASP A 276 3.79 -17.25 12.80
N ARG A 277 3.22 -16.07 12.94
CA ARG A 277 2.74 -15.25 11.83
C ARG A 277 3.89 -14.77 10.92
N ASN A 278 5.12 -14.72 11.41
CA ASN A 278 6.29 -14.43 10.59
C ASN A 278 6.50 -15.49 9.48
N THR A 279 5.95 -16.69 9.64
CA THR A 279 5.96 -17.74 8.60
C THR A 279 5.31 -17.27 7.30
N VAL A 280 4.33 -16.38 7.36
CA VAL A 280 3.72 -15.78 6.16
C VAL A 280 4.77 -15.02 5.34
N TYR A 281 5.59 -14.18 5.99
CA TYR A 281 6.67 -13.48 5.27
C TYR A 281 7.70 -14.46 4.70
N LYS A 282 8.04 -15.53 5.43
CA LYS A 282 8.95 -16.58 4.91
C LYS A 282 8.39 -17.24 3.64
N ILE A 283 7.09 -17.55 3.61
CA ILE A 283 6.42 -18.12 2.44
C ILE A 283 6.47 -17.14 1.27
N ILE A 284 6.10 -15.87 1.50
CA ILE A 284 6.14 -14.81 0.48
C ILE A 284 7.56 -14.72 -0.12
N LEU A 285 8.55 -14.46 0.72
CA LEU A 285 9.93 -14.21 0.28
C LEU A 285 10.54 -15.42 -0.44
N ILE A 286 10.31 -16.64 0.07
CA ILE A 286 10.85 -17.86 -0.56
C ILE A 286 10.20 -18.12 -1.92
N SER A 287 8.88 -17.90 -2.04
CA SER A 287 8.19 -18.05 -3.33
C SER A 287 8.64 -17.00 -4.36
N GLU A 288 8.89 -15.76 -3.93
CA GLU A 288 9.42 -14.69 -4.75
C GLU A 288 10.86 -14.97 -5.20
N ILE A 289 11.74 -15.46 -4.30
CA ILE A 289 13.10 -15.91 -4.66
C ILE A 289 13.02 -17.03 -5.71
N ALA A 290 12.23 -18.06 -5.47
CA ALA A 290 12.17 -19.21 -6.36
C ALA A 290 11.76 -18.81 -7.78
N LEU A 291 10.69 -18.03 -7.94
CA LEU A 291 10.25 -17.58 -9.26
C LEU A 291 11.21 -16.57 -9.90
N THR A 292 11.80 -15.68 -9.11
CA THR A 292 12.82 -14.75 -9.62
C THR A 292 14.03 -15.51 -10.17
N LEU A 293 14.52 -16.54 -9.48
CA LEU A 293 15.61 -17.38 -9.96
C LEU A 293 15.22 -18.19 -11.21
N ILE A 294 14.01 -18.74 -11.25
CA ILE A 294 13.51 -19.43 -12.46
C ILE A 294 13.44 -18.44 -13.64
N ALA A 295 12.94 -17.25 -13.43
CA ALA A 295 12.86 -16.22 -14.47
C ALA A 295 14.25 -15.77 -14.97
N LEU A 296 15.24 -15.69 -14.07
CA LEU A 296 16.63 -15.40 -14.42
C LEU A 296 17.25 -16.52 -15.25
N LEU A 297 17.15 -17.77 -14.80
CA LEU A 297 17.72 -18.94 -15.47
C LEU A 297 17.11 -19.19 -16.87
N THR A 298 15.86 -18.86 -17.05
CA THR A 298 15.13 -19.02 -18.34
C THR A 298 15.22 -17.80 -19.24
N GLY A 299 15.78 -16.67 -18.77
CA GLY A 299 15.83 -15.40 -19.51
C GLY A 299 14.44 -14.84 -19.82
N SER A 300 13.44 -15.12 -18.97
CA SER A 300 12.02 -14.89 -19.26
C SER A 300 11.64 -13.42 -19.47
N LEU A 301 12.44 -12.47 -18.96
CA LEU A 301 12.19 -11.03 -19.20
C LEU A 301 12.87 -10.48 -20.46
N ASN A 302 13.67 -11.27 -21.16
CA ASN A 302 14.37 -10.88 -22.38
C ASN A 302 14.03 -11.80 -23.57
N GLY A 303 13.31 -12.88 -23.34
CA GLY A 303 13.00 -13.89 -24.34
C GLY A 303 11.55 -13.76 -24.88
N SER A 304 11.38 -14.08 -26.15
CA SER A 304 10.08 -14.30 -26.77
C SER A 304 9.79 -15.79 -26.82
N GLY A 305 8.65 -16.22 -26.30
CA GLY A 305 8.21 -17.61 -26.35
C GLY A 305 7.22 -17.97 -25.25
N VAL A 306 6.43 -19.00 -25.45
CA VAL A 306 5.34 -19.38 -24.53
C VAL A 306 5.85 -19.63 -23.10
N ILE A 307 6.94 -20.39 -22.96
CA ILE A 307 7.48 -20.75 -21.64
C ILE A 307 8.00 -19.47 -20.92
N ALA A 308 8.74 -18.61 -21.62
CA ALA A 308 9.25 -17.36 -21.07
C ALA A 308 8.09 -16.46 -20.61
N SER A 309 7.05 -16.32 -21.44
CA SER A 309 5.85 -15.53 -21.12
C SER A 309 5.11 -16.09 -19.90
N VAL A 310 4.92 -17.40 -19.81
CA VAL A 310 4.25 -18.05 -18.66
C VAL A 310 5.02 -17.80 -17.36
N ILE A 311 6.35 -17.91 -17.38
CA ILE A 311 7.18 -17.68 -16.21
C ILE A 311 7.15 -16.20 -15.80
N ALA A 312 7.24 -15.27 -16.77
CA ALA A 312 7.14 -13.84 -16.50
C ALA A 312 5.80 -13.46 -15.88
N ILE A 313 4.69 -13.99 -16.41
CA ILE A 313 3.35 -13.78 -15.86
C ILE A 313 3.27 -14.37 -14.44
N ALA A 314 3.71 -15.62 -14.23
CA ALA A 314 3.70 -16.27 -12.91
C ALA A 314 4.50 -15.45 -11.87
N LEU A 315 5.67 -14.94 -12.25
CA LEU A 315 6.48 -14.06 -11.41
C LEU A 315 5.67 -12.80 -11.01
N MET A 316 5.06 -12.11 -11.96
CA MET A 316 4.28 -10.90 -11.69
C MET A 316 3.06 -11.18 -10.79
N LEU A 317 2.39 -12.31 -10.97
CA LEU A 317 1.27 -12.73 -10.12
C LEU A 317 1.72 -12.95 -8.66
N ILE A 318 2.82 -13.67 -8.45
CA ILE A 318 3.34 -13.98 -7.11
C ILE A 318 3.89 -12.71 -6.43
N VAL A 319 4.63 -11.88 -7.16
CA VAL A 319 5.13 -10.60 -6.63
C VAL A 319 3.96 -9.68 -6.22
N ASN A 320 2.92 -9.57 -7.03
CA ASN A 320 1.73 -8.79 -6.68
C ASN A 320 1.00 -9.38 -5.45
N ALA A 321 0.85 -10.70 -5.38
CA ALA A 321 0.23 -11.36 -4.23
C ALA A 321 1.07 -11.19 -2.96
N GLY A 322 2.39 -11.36 -3.05
CA GLY A 322 3.33 -11.19 -1.93
C GLY A 322 3.40 -9.75 -1.43
N TYR A 323 3.44 -8.79 -2.36
CA TYR A 323 3.33 -7.36 -2.03
C TYR A 323 2.06 -7.06 -1.23
N GLY A 324 0.91 -7.52 -1.72
CA GLY A 324 -0.36 -7.36 -1.03
C GLY A 324 -0.38 -8.06 0.33
N GLY A 325 0.09 -9.30 0.37
CA GLY A 325 0.18 -10.12 1.59
C GLY A 325 1.07 -9.51 2.66
N GLY A 326 2.20 -8.91 2.27
CA GLY A 326 3.10 -8.20 3.18
C GLY A 326 2.40 -7.07 3.91
N PHE A 327 1.61 -6.25 3.19
CA PHE A 327 0.84 -5.15 3.79
C PHE A 327 -0.21 -5.63 4.79
N SER A 328 -0.97 -6.66 4.46
CA SER A 328 -2.05 -7.13 5.33
C SER A 328 -1.54 -7.92 6.54
N ASN A 329 -0.38 -8.58 6.40
CA ASN A 329 0.23 -9.34 7.49
C ASN A 329 0.97 -8.44 8.51
N LEU A 330 1.47 -7.27 8.11
CA LEU A 330 2.25 -6.37 8.96
C LEU A 330 1.53 -5.98 10.26
N PRO A 331 0.32 -5.39 10.25
CA PRO A 331 -0.33 -4.94 11.47
C PRO A 331 -0.66 -6.09 12.41
N THR A 332 -1.01 -7.26 11.88
CA THR A 332 -1.30 -8.43 12.70
C THR A 332 -0.03 -9.02 13.33
N LEU A 333 1.07 -9.11 12.59
CA LEU A 333 2.37 -9.51 13.14
C LEU A 333 2.81 -8.55 14.26
N LEU A 334 2.69 -7.26 14.04
CA LEU A 334 3.00 -6.25 15.06
C LEU A 334 2.09 -6.38 16.28
N SER A 335 0.78 -6.67 16.10
CA SER A 335 -0.13 -6.88 17.21
C SER A 335 0.18 -8.12 18.04
N ASP A 336 0.67 -9.18 17.38
CA ASP A 336 1.06 -10.43 18.05
C ASP A 336 2.36 -10.25 18.86
N VAL A 337 3.25 -9.39 18.41
CA VAL A 337 4.52 -9.08 19.10
C VAL A 337 4.34 -8.06 20.22
N TYR A 338 3.62 -6.96 19.96
CA TYR A 338 3.57 -5.77 20.82
C TYR A 338 2.20 -5.53 21.47
N GLY A 339 1.18 -6.31 21.10
CA GLY A 339 -0.17 -6.17 21.63
C GLY A 339 -0.98 -5.07 20.94
N MET A 340 -2.27 -5.01 21.33
CA MET A 340 -3.25 -4.09 20.69
C MET A 340 -3.25 -2.67 21.26
N GLY A 341 -2.67 -2.45 22.42
CA GLY A 341 -2.79 -1.18 23.17
C GLY A 341 -2.21 0.03 22.44
N LYS A 342 -1.12 -0.14 21.71
CA LYS A 342 -0.41 0.93 20.96
C LYS A 342 -0.26 0.59 19.48
N ILE A 343 -1.13 -0.24 18.93
CA ILE A 343 -0.95 -0.82 17.60
C ILE A 343 -0.92 0.23 16.49
N SER A 344 -1.76 1.26 16.52
CA SER A 344 -1.75 2.29 15.47
C SER A 344 -0.45 3.10 15.50
N SER A 345 0.10 3.35 16.69
CA SER A 345 1.39 4.03 16.84
C SER A 345 2.54 3.20 16.27
N ILE A 346 2.61 1.92 16.67
CA ILE A 346 3.68 1.01 16.24
C ILE A 346 3.56 0.69 14.75
N HIS A 347 2.35 0.40 14.27
CA HIS A 347 2.07 0.17 12.87
C HIS A 347 2.37 1.42 12.03
N GLY A 348 1.96 2.60 12.50
CA GLY A 348 2.30 3.86 11.86
C GLY A 348 3.82 4.03 11.68
N ILE A 349 4.61 3.81 12.74
CA ILE A 349 6.08 3.86 12.65
C ILE A 349 6.61 2.83 11.65
N ALA A 350 6.04 1.62 11.62
CA ALA A 350 6.45 0.60 10.65
C ALA A 350 6.13 1.00 9.20
N LEU A 351 5.07 1.78 8.96
CA LEU A 351 4.74 2.31 7.62
C LEU A 351 5.75 3.34 7.09
N SER A 352 6.67 3.85 7.91
CA SER A 352 7.83 4.62 7.42
C SER A 352 8.69 3.79 6.45
N ALA A 353 8.69 2.47 6.57
CA ALA A 353 9.31 1.57 5.60
C ALA A 353 8.67 1.72 4.21
N TRP A 354 7.33 1.82 4.15
CA TRP A 354 6.62 2.07 2.90
C TRP A 354 6.94 3.46 2.32
N ALA A 355 7.03 4.49 3.17
CA ALA A 355 7.44 5.83 2.73
C ALA A 355 8.79 5.80 1.99
N ILE A 356 9.79 5.13 2.57
CA ILE A 356 11.12 5.02 1.98
C ILE A 356 11.09 4.11 0.74
N ALA A 357 10.35 3.00 0.78
CA ALA A 357 10.20 2.10 -0.36
C ALA A 357 9.55 2.80 -1.57
N GLY A 358 8.58 3.70 -1.34
CA GLY A 358 7.94 4.51 -2.38
C GLY A 358 8.90 5.46 -3.10
N LEU A 359 9.91 5.95 -2.38
CA LEU A 359 10.98 6.77 -2.98
C LEU A 359 12.08 5.93 -3.66
N THR A 360 12.34 4.72 -3.18
CA THR A 360 13.52 3.93 -3.60
C THR A 360 13.18 2.85 -4.61
N GLY A 361 12.04 2.14 -4.47
CA GLY A 361 11.77 0.95 -5.27
C GLY A 361 11.70 1.21 -6.77
N ASN A 362 10.88 2.16 -7.19
CA ASN A 362 10.75 2.54 -8.60
C ASN A 362 12.04 3.17 -9.14
N GLN A 363 12.67 4.05 -8.35
CA GLN A 363 13.88 4.76 -8.79
C GLN A 363 15.06 3.82 -9.00
N ILE A 364 15.23 2.82 -8.12
CA ILE A 364 16.27 1.80 -8.28
C ILE A 364 16.02 0.98 -9.54
N ALA A 365 14.79 0.55 -9.80
CA ALA A 365 14.45 -0.20 -11.01
C ALA A 365 14.74 0.63 -12.28
N ASN A 366 14.31 1.89 -12.31
CA ASN A 366 14.58 2.80 -13.42
C ASN A 366 16.08 2.98 -13.65
N ALA A 367 16.84 3.27 -12.60
CA ALA A 367 18.29 3.46 -12.69
C ALA A 367 19.01 2.19 -13.23
N ILE A 368 18.59 0.99 -12.78
CA ILE A 368 19.14 -0.27 -13.30
C ILE A 368 18.81 -0.43 -14.78
N VAL A 369 17.56 -0.19 -15.19
CA VAL A 369 17.14 -0.37 -16.59
C VAL A 369 17.83 0.67 -17.49
N GLU A 370 17.91 1.93 -17.06
CA GLU A 370 18.59 2.99 -17.79
C GLU A 370 20.09 2.69 -17.99
N ALA A 371 20.75 2.19 -16.94
CA ALA A 371 22.18 1.87 -16.99
C ALA A 371 22.50 0.61 -17.80
N THR A 372 21.57 -0.34 -17.90
CA THR A 372 21.86 -1.68 -18.43
C THR A 372 21.01 -2.08 -19.65
N GLY A 373 19.92 -1.36 -19.91
CA GLY A 373 18.96 -1.73 -20.94
C GLY A 373 18.22 -3.04 -20.71
N ASN A 374 18.30 -3.64 -19.49
CA ASN A 374 17.93 -5.03 -19.27
C ASN A 374 17.15 -5.23 -17.95
N TYR A 375 15.93 -5.71 -18.04
CA TYR A 375 15.09 -6.02 -16.89
C TYR A 375 15.59 -7.21 -16.04
N SER A 376 16.41 -8.11 -16.59
CA SER A 376 17.01 -9.21 -15.80
C SER A 376 17.90 -8.69 -14.66
N ASN A 377 18.50 -7.52 -14.81
CA ASN A 377 19.30 -6.92 -13.74
C ASN A 377 18.43 -6.44 -12.56
N VAL A 378 17.18 -6.06 -12.81
CA VAL A 378 16.19 -5.80 -11.74
C VAL A 378 15.88 -7.10 -11.01
N LEU A 379 15.79 -8.25 -11.71
CA LEU A 379 15.59 -9.55 -11.06
C LEU A 379 16.78 -9.95 -10.20
N ILE A 380 18.00 -9.69 -10.63
CA ILE A 380 19.21 -9.94 -9.81
C ILE A 380 19.15 -9.12 -8.52
N PHE A 381 18.84 -7.83 -8.64
CA PHE A 381 18.65 -6.96 -7.48
C PHE A 381 17.59 -7.51 -6.53
N THR A 382 16.40 -7.84 -7.04
CA THR A 382 15.30 -8.34 -6.20
C THR A 382 15.61 -9.71 -5.59
N ALA A 383 16.29 -10.61 -6.29
CA ALA A 383 16.71 -11.90 -5.75
C ALA A 383 17.66 -11.74 -4.54
N ILE A 384 18.65 -10.84 -4.67
CA ILE A 384 19.58 -10.53 -3.57
C ILE A 384 18.81 -9.96 -2.37
N MET A 385 17.95 -8.97 -2.61
CA MET A 385 17.20 -8.31 -1.55
C MET A 385 16.21 -9.27 -0.85
N TYR A 386 15.47 -10.09 -1.59
CA TYR A 386 14.59 -11.12 -1.00
C TYR A 386 15.37 -12.15 -0.19
N THR A 387 16.58 -12.52 -0.63
CA THR A 387 17.46 -13.41 0.13
C THR A 387 17.89 -12.79 1.45
N ILE A 388 18.28 -11.50 1.44
CA ILE A 388 18.62 -10.74 2.64
C ILE A 388 17.38 -10.66 3.57
N ALA A 389 16.20 -10.33 3.06
CA ALA A 389 14.98 -10.27 3.85
C ALA A 389 14.61 -11.63 4.46
N THR A 390 14.82 -12.72 3.72
CA THR A 390 14.62 -14.08 4.22
C THR A 390 15.55 -14.36 5.39
N ALA A 391 16.84 -14.06 5.25
CA ALA A 391 17.82 -14.22 6.34
C ALA A 391 17.40 -13.39 7.58
N ILE A 392 17.02 -12.13 7.40
CA ILE A 392 16.53 -11.25 8.49
C ILE A 392 15.29 -11.87 9.15
N SER A 393 14.33 -12.39 8.37
CA SER A 393 13.12 -13.03 8.88
C SER A 393 13.42 -14.23 9.81
N PHE A 394 14.42 -15.05 9.46
CA PHE A 394 14.84 -16.19 10.28
C PHE A 394 15.65 -15.79 11.51
N LEU A 395 16.53 -14.80 11.38
CA LEU A 395 17.50 -14.44 12.41
C LEU A 395 16.95 -13.48 13.46
N LEU A 396 16.19 -12.45 13.03
CA LEU A 396 15.76 -11.35 13.91
C LEU A 396 14.32 -11.48 14.38
N ILE A 397 13.41 -12.07 13.57
CA ILE A 397 12.00 -12.20 13.92
C ILE A 397 11.72 -13.59 14.51
N LYS A 398 12.28 -13.85 15.68
CA LYS A 398 12.08 -15.13 16.36
C LYS A 398 10.71 -15.17 17.06
N PRO A 399 9.99 -16.31 17.04
CA PRO A 399 8.75 -16.46 17.80
C PRO A 399 9.00 -16.20 19.30
N LYS A 400 7.96 -15.80 20.04
CA LYS A 400 8.04 -15.80 21.50
C LYS A 400 8.30 -17.23 21.95
N LYS A 401 9.32 -17.45 22.78
CA LYS A 401 9.46 -18.72 23.50
C LYS A 401 8.18 -18.92 24.31
N ALA A 402 7.53 -20.08 24.12
CA ALA A 402 6.35 -20.49 24.87
C ALA A 402 6.66 -20.57 26.35
#